data_f5a4b55c194170965ddd7bde261192a8
#
_entry.id   f5a4b55c194170965ddd7bde261192a8
#
_cell.length_a   1.000
_cell.length_b   1.000
_cell.length_c   1.000
_cell.angle_alpha   90.00
_cell.angle_beta   90.00
_cell.angle_gamma   90.00
#
_symmetry.space_group_name_H-M   'P 1'
#
loop_
_entity.id
_entity.type
_entity.pdbx_description
1 polymer ?
#
loop_
_entity_poly.entity_id
_entity_poly.type
_entity_poly.pdbx_seq_one_letter_code
_entity_poly.pdbx_strand_id
1 'polypeptide(L)'
;TSLVIKILKQSNLDDFAPGKTIIDPACGDGQLLVPVKWLKVLHFNMTEEDALKDIYGVDIMRDNVDLCKRRLGGGNIYMGNTLDPFTRLDEQTEYEHEMVIKHFAPQTLPI
;
A
#
# COMPACT_ATOMS: atom_id res chain seq x y z
N THR A 1 -0.83 -16.82 -2.33
CA THR A 1 0.20 -17.65 -2.95
C THR A 1 1.30 -18.02 -1.94
N SER A 2 2.13 -18.99 -2.31
CA SER A 2 3.17 -19.50 -1.42
C SER A 2 4.19 -18.42 -1.01
N LEU A 3 4.52 -17.47 -1.91
CA LEU A 3 5.44 -16.38 -1.60
C LEU A 3 4.85 -15.43 -0.54
N VAL A 4 3.59 -15.05 -0.69
CA VAL A 4 2.90 -14.18 0.25
C VAL A 4 2.80 -14.84 1.63
N ILE A 5 2.43 -16.12 1.68
CA ILE A 5 2.35 -16.89 2.92
C ILE A 5 3.72 -16.93 3.61
N LYS A 6 4.79 -17.15 2.84
CA LYS A 6 6.15 -17.20 3.36
C LYS A 6 6.57 -15.85 3.98
N ILE A 7 6.28 -14.74 3.30
CA ILE A 7 6.57 -13.39 3.81
C ILE A 7 5.82 -13.15 5.10
N LEU A 8 4.53 -13.46 5.16
CA LEU A 8 3.72 -13.26 6.36
C LEU A 8 4.19 -14.11 7.52
N LYS A 9 4.63 -15.35 7.26
CA LYS A 9 5.16 -16.23 8.31
C LYS A 9 6.49 -15.77 8.88
N GLN A 10 7.30 -15.08 8.07
CA GLN A 10 8.60 -14.56 8.51
C GLN A 10 8.47 -13.24 9.28
N SER A 11 7.32 -12.56 9.15
CA SER A 11 7.06 -11.31 9.84
C SER A 11 6.51 -11.57 11.23
N ASN A 12 6.78 -10.63 12.16
CA ASN A 12 6.12 -10.65 13.45
C ASN A 12 4.66 -10.18 13.24
N LEU A 13 3.70 -10.94 13.76
CA LEU A 13 2.28 -10.58 13.65
C LEU A 13 1.98 -9.20 14.24
N ASP A 14 2.71 -8.79 15.28
CA ASP A 14 2.50 -7.46 15.87
C ASP A 14 2.80 -6.31 14.90
N ASP A 15 3.56 -6.55 13.83
CA ASP A 15 3.80 -5.56 12.79
C ASP A 15 2.54 -5.20 12.01
N PHE A 16 1.51 -6.04 12.09
CA PHE A 16 0.23 -5.84 11.41
C PHE A 16 -0.89 -5.39 12.36
N ALA A 17 -0.56 -5.11 13.61
CA ALA A 17 -1.53 -4.69 14.63
C ALA A 17 -2.23 -3.38 14.24
N PRO A 18 -3.37 -3.05 14.87
CA PRO A 18 -4.07 -1.79 14.61
C PRO A 18 -3.14 -0.59 14.76
N GLY A 19 -3.21 0.33 13.78
CA GLY A 19 -2.36 1.52 13.74
C GLY A 19 -0.99 1.31 13.12
N LYS A 20 -0.59 0.06 12.86
CA LYS A 20 0.69 -0.22 12.19
C LYS A 20 0.49 -0.07 10.68
N THR A 21 1.17 0.89 10.09
CA THR A 21 1.08 1.18 8.67
C THR A 21 1.87 0.17 7.85
N ILE A 22 1.24 -0.34 6.81
CA ILE A 22 1.86 -1.25 5.85
C ILE A 22 2.00 -0.52 4.53
N ILE A 23 3.22 -0.46 4.01
CA ILE A 23 3.53 0.24 2.77
C ILE A 23 4.10 -0.76 1.77
N ASP A 24 3.48 -0.83 0.59
CA ASP A 24 3.99 -1.62 -0.53
C ASP A 24 4.34 -0.68 -1.68
N PRO A 25 5.63 -0.42 -1.92
CA PRO A 25 6.06 0.53 -2.96
C PRO A 25 5.89 0.01 -4.39
N ALA A 26 5.52 -1.25 -4.55
CA ALA A 26 5.24 -1.86 -5.86
C ALA A 26 4.07 -2.83 -5.68
N CYS A 27 2.89 -2.30 -5.38
CA CYS A 27 1.77 -3.09 -4.89
C CYS A 27 1.13 -4.01 -5.96
N GLY A 28 1.40 -3.77 -7.24
CA GLY A 28 0.79 -4.55 -8.30
C GLY A 28 -0.73 -4.54 -8.19
N ASP A 29 -1.32 -5.70 -8.32
CA ASP A 29 -2.76 -5.89 -8.22
C ASP A 29 -3.26 -6.20 -6.80
N GLY A 30 -2.41 -6.07 -5.79
CA GLY A 30 -2.76 -6.27 -4.39
C GLY A 30 -2.43 -7.64 -3.83
N GLN A 31 -1.54 -8.41 -4.47
CA GLN A 31 -1.20 -9.77 -4.01
C GLN A 31 -0.69 -9.82 -2.58
N LEU A 32 0.03 -8.79 -2.12
CA LEU A 32 0.47 -8.69 -0.73
C LEU A 32 -0.57 -7.97 0.15
N LEU A 33 -1.09 -6.85 -0.34
CA LEU A 33 -1.94 -5.99 0.49
C LEU A 33 -3.31 -6.60 0.81
N VAL A 34 -3.88 -7.40 -0.08
CA VAL A 34 -5.16 -8.08 0.19
C VAL A 34 -5.04 -9.06 1.37
N PRO A 35 -4.05 -9.98 1.41
CA PRO A 35 -3.85 -10.81 2.59
C PRO A 35 -3.57 -10.02 3.87
N VAL A 36 -2.83 -8.91 3.79
CA VAL A 36 -2.55 -8.06 4.94
C VAL A 36 -3.84 -7.46 5.49
N LYS A 37 -4.72 -6.96 4.63
CA LYS A 37 -6.04 -6.47 5.06
C LYS A 37 -6.81 -7.52 5.85
N TRP A 38 -6.90 -8.74 5.30
CA TRP A 38 -7.65 -9.80 5.96
C TRP A 38 -6.99 -10.28 7.25
N LEU A 39 -5.67 -10.23 7.34
CA LEU A 39 -4.97 -10.49 8.59
C LEU A 39 -5.38 -9.48 9.66
N LYS A 40 -5.41 -8.18 9.32
CA LYS A 40 -5.86 -7.14 10.24
C LYS A 40 -7.30 -7.34 10.68
N VAL A 41 -8.18 -7.68 9.75
CA VAL A 41 -9.60 -7.89 10.04
C VAL A 41 -9.81 -9.15 10.88
N LEU A 42 -9.23 -10.28 10.48
CA LEU A 42 -9.54 -11.58 11.09
C LEU A 42 -8.72 -11.86 12.34
N HIS A 43 -7.45 -11.50 12.37
CA HIS A 43 -6.59 -11.75 13.53
C HIS A 43 -6.69 -10.65 14.59
N PHE A 44 -6.73 -9.39 14.17
CA PHE A 44 -6.78 -8.24 15.08
C PHE A 44 -8.19 -7.69 15.28
N ASN A 45 -9.18 -8.35 14.71
CA ASN A 45 -10.59 -7.97 14.86
C ASN A 45 -10.90 -6.52 14.47
N MET A 46 -10.20 -6.02 13.46
CA MET A 46 -10.43 -4.69 12.94
C MET A 46 -11.62 -4.68 11.97
N THR A 47 -12.28 -3.53 11.83
CA THR A 47 -13.21 -3.34 10.72
C THR A 47 -12.43 -3.23 9.42
N GLU A 48 -13.07 -3.51 8.28
CA GLU A 48 -12.41 -3.32 6.98
C GLU A 48 -11.99 -1.87 6.78
N GLU A 49 -12.84 -0.93 7.17
CA GLU A 49 -12.55 0.51 7.06
C GLU A 49 -11.29 0.89 7.83
N ASP A 50 -11.17 0.44 9.07
CA ASP A 50 -9.99 0.75 9.89
C ASP A 50 -8.73 0.07 9.36
N ALA A 51 -8.85 -1.17 8.88
CA ALA A 51 -7.72 -1.87 8.29
C ALA A 51 -7.19 -1.13 7.06
N LEU A 52 -8.08 -0.62 6.21
CA LEU A 52 -7.70 0.11 5.00
C LEU A 52 -6.97 1.42 5.29
N LYS A 53 -7.23 2.06 6.42
CA LYS A 53 -6.51 3.27 6.83
C LYS A 53 -5.02 3.02 7.07
N ASP A 54 -4.64 1.79 7.39
CA ASP A 54 -3.25 1.42 7.65
C ASP A 54 -2.52 0.94 6.40
N ILE A 55 -3.19 0.82 5.26
CA ILE A 55 -2.64 0.20 4.05
C ILE A 55 -2.34 1.25 2.99
N TYR A 56 -1.07 1.26 2.54
CA TYR A 56 -0.57 2.16 1.50
C TYR A 56 0.11 1.35 0.41
N GLY A 57 -0.16 1.71 -0.84
CA GLY A 57 0.48 1.06 -1.97
C GLY A 57 0.67 2.01 -3.15
N VAL A 58 1.70 1.75 -3.93
CA VAL A 58 1.97 2.48 -5.17
C VAL A 58 2.34 1.48 -6.25
N ASP A 59 1.87 1.73 -7.45
CA ASP A 59 2.31 0.99 -8.63
C ASP A 59 2.39 1.95 -9.81
N ILE A 60 3.29 1.64 -10.75
CA ILE A 60 3.50 2.48 -11.92
C ILE A 60 2.41 2.31 -12.99
N MET A 61 1.67 1.21 -12.92
CA MET A 61 0.65 0.85 -13.91
C MET A 61 -0.74 1.24 -13.43
N ARG A 62 -1.45 2.05 -14.23
CA ARG A 62 -2.82 2.46 -13.91
C ARG A 62 -3.74 1.27 -13.66
N ASP A 63 -3.67 0.25 -14.51
CA ASP A 63 -4.53 -0.93 -14.40
C ASP A 63 -4.31 -1.69 -13.08
N ASN A 64 -3.06 -1.79 -12.65
CA ASN A 64 -2.73 -2.44 -11.38
C ASN A 64 -3.29 -1.68 -10.19
N VAL A 65 -3.15 -0.35 -10.20
CA VAL A 65 -3.68 0.50 -9.13
C VAL A 65 -5.19 0.34 -9.02
N ASP A 66 -5.90 0.41 -10.14
CA ASP A 66 -7.35 0.31 -10.16
C ASP A 66 -7.82 -1.08 -9.69
N LEU A 67 -7.14 -2.13 -10.12
CA LEU A 67 -7.47 -3.49 -9.71
C LEU A 67 -7.16 -3.71 -8.22
N CYS A 68 -6.03 -3.20 -7.73
CA CYS A 68 -5.67 -3.28 -6.32
C CYS A 68 -6.73 -2.61 -5.44
N LYS A 69 -7.16 -1.41 -5.81
CA LYS A 69 -8.23 -0.70 -5.09
C LYS A 69 -9.52 -1.50 -5.04
N ARG A 70 -9.91 -2.11 -6.16
CA ARG A 70 -11.15 -2.91 -6.21
C ARG A 70 -11.05 -4.15 -5.33
N ARG A 71 -9.91 -4.83 -5.36
CA ARG A 71 -9.69 -6.04 -4.56
C ARG A 71 -9.64 -5.74 -3.07
N LEU A 72 -9.07 -4.60 -2.70
CA LEU A 72 -9.02 -4.15 -1.31
C LEU A 72 -10.37 -3.61 -0.83
N GLY A 73 -11.13 -3.00 -1.72
CA GLY A 73 -12.32 -2.24 -1.35
C GLY A 73 -12.00 -0.81 -0.92
N GLY A 74 -10.84 -0.30 -1.29
CA GLY A 74 -10.36 1.04 -0.95
C GLY A 74 -8.89 1.03 -0.58
N GLY A 75 -8.51 1.83 0.41
CA GLY A 75 -7.13 1.97 0.86
C GLY A 75 -6.43 3.15 0.21
N ASN A 76 -5.18 3.36 0.62
CA ASN A 76 -4.37 4.49 0.15
C ASN A 76 -3.47 4.01 -0.99
N ILE A 77 -4.09 3.77 -2.14
CA ILE A 77 -3.43 3.19 -3.30
C ILE A 77 -3.33 4.24 -4.39
N TYR A 78 -2.12 4.48 -4.88
CA TYR A 78 -1.83 5.56 -5.81
C TYR A 78 -0.98 5.07 -6.98
N MET A 79 -1.21 5.65 -8.16
CA MET A 79 -0.30 5.48 -9.28
C MET A 79 0.92 6.36 -9.07
N GLY A 80 2.11 5.82 -9.25
CA GLY A 80 3.33 6.58 -9.13
C GLY A 80 4.58 5.73 -9.34
N ASN A 81 5.72 6.40 -9.33
CA ASN A 81 7.03 5.75 -9.39
C ASN A 81 7.78 6.04 -8.09
N THR A 82 7.89 5.04 -7.23
CA THR A 82 8.55 5.20 -5.92
C THR A 82 10.06 5.40 -6.04
N LEU A 83 10.66 5.02 -7.17
CA LEU A 83 12.08 5.27 -7.44
C LEU A 83 12.33 6.74 -7.84
N ASP A 84 11.30 7.41 -8.36
CA ASP A 84 11.36 8.82 -8.72
C ASP A 84 10.00 9.46 -8.46
N PRO A 85 9.63 9.65 -7.19
CA PRO A 85 8.28 10.10 -6.82
C PRO A 85 7.96 11.52 -7.28
N PHE A 86 8.96 12.34 -7.54
CA PHE A 86 8.76 13.74 -7.95
C PHE A 86 8.37 13.86 -9.43
N THR A 87 8.70 12.87 -10.27
CA THR A 87 8.34 12.89 -11.68
C THR A 87 6.89 12.43 -11.85
N ARG A 88 6.09 13.26 -12.48
CA ARG A 88 4.69 12.93 -12.76
C ARG A 88 4.59 11.99 -13.96
N LEU A 89 3.79 10.93 -13.80
CA LEU A 89 3.50 10.00 -14.89
C LEU A 89 2.29 10.48 -15.70
N ASP A 90 2.23 10.08 -16.97
CA ASP A 90 1.20 10.56 -17.91
C ASP A 90 -0.23 10.32 -17.43
N GLU A 91 -0.51 9.13 -16.90
CA GLU A 91 -1.85 8.75 -16.44
C GLU A 91 -2.08 9.01 -14.95
N GLN A 92 -1.09 9.56 -14.27
CA GLN A 92 -1.18 9.87 -12.85
C GLN A 92 -2.01 11.13 -12.64
N THR A 93 -2.95 11.09 -11.69
CA THR A 93 -3.69 12.29 -11.31
C THR A 93 -2.80 13.21 -10.46
N GLU A 94 -3.17 14.49 -10.43
CA GLU A 94 -2.46 15.46 -9.60
C GLU A 94 -2.51 15.06 -8.12
N TYR A 95 -3.66 14.59 -7.66
CA TYR A 95 -3.82 14.10 -6.29
C TYR A 95 -2.88 12.92 -5.99
N GLU A 96 -2.80 11.96 -6.91
CA GLU A 96 -1.89 10.81 -6.74
C GLU A 96 -0.43 11.27 -6.68
N HIS A 97 -0.04 12.22 -7.52
CA HIS A 97 1.31 12.77 -7.51
C HIS A 97 1.64 13.40 -6.16
N GLU A 98 0.72 14.20 -5.61
CA GLU A 98 0.89 14.81 -4.29
C GLU A 98 1.00 13.75 -3.20
N MET A 99 0.16 12.72 -3.24
CA MET A 99 0.16 11.66 -2.22
C MET A 99 1.42 10.79 -2.30
N VAL A 100 1.92 10.51 -3.50
CA VAL A 100 3.16 9.77 -3.68
C VAL A 100 4.34 10.55 -3.10
N ILE A 101 4.42 11.84 -3.37
CA ILE A 101 5.46 12.70 -2.79
C ILE A 101 5.34 12.71 -1.27
N LYS A 102 4.13 12.88 -0.74
CA LYS A 102 3.89 12.99 0.70
C LYS A 102 4.29 11.72 1.46
N HIS A 103 3.95 10.56 0.94
CA HIS A 103 4.05 9.30 1.68
C HIS A 103 5.24 8.42 1.27
N PHE A 104 5.78 8.61 0.08
CA PHE A 104 6.80 7.71 -0.49
C PHE A 104 8.11 8.39 -0.84
N ALA A 105 8.15 9.71 -0.96
CA ALA A 105 9.39 10.41 -1.22
C ALA A 105 10.30 10.36 0.00
N PRO A 106 11.61 10.19 -0.18
CA PRO A 106 12.54 10.23 0.94
C PRO A 106 12.50 11.61 1.59
N GLN A 107 12.45 11.62 2.91
CA GLN A 107 12.51 12.87 3.66
C GLN A 107 13.96 13.36 3.68
N THR A 108 14.17 14.56 3.12
CA THR A 108 15.47 15.20 3.25
C THR A 108 15.55 15.88 4.60
N LEU A 109 16.51 15.45 5.41
CA LEU A 109 16.77 16.14 6.66
C LEU A 109 17.51 17.44 6.34
N PRO A 110 17.13 18.56 6.97
CA PRO A 110 17.93 19.78 6.84
C PRO A 110 19.31 19.54 7.43
N ILE A 111 20.27 19.91 6.66
CA ILE A 111 21.68 19.79 7.07
C ILE A 111 22.05 21.03 7.88
#